data_55b5c8dac350c427c1bb8560c4bf520f
#
_entry.id   55b5c8dac350c427c1bb8560c4bf520f
#
_cell.length_a   1.000
_cell.length_b   1.000
_cell.length_c   1.000
_cell.angle_alpha   90.00
_cell.angle_beta   90.00
_cell.angle_gamma   90.00
#
_symmetry.space_group_name_H-M   'P 1'
#
loop_
_entity.id
_entity.type
_entity.pdbx_description
1 polymer ?
#
loop_
_entity_poly.entity_id
_entity_poly.type
_entity_poly.pdbx_seq_one_letter_code
_entity_poly.pdbx_strand_id
1 'polypeptide(L)'
;MNDLFLRAARGETTERPPVWLMRQAGRILPEYRAVRAKMGGFKELVETPEFAAEVTLQPVDLLGVDAAIIFSDILVVPEAMGLPYEMIEAKGPRFPRAIRSAADVAALRGPDAETHLRYVLDAIRLTKTALAGRVPLIGFAGAPWTILAYMVEGSGSKTFSTARRMLAEHPALAHDLLQRITDVTIDYLRAQVRAGADVIQVFDSWAGILGPDTYAAFSQPYIAQITAALGAADSATNTPAVPVTVFALGAWFATASLAALPGVRTVGLDWHHDPAAVRRQVGPTVTLQDNLDPASLYGSFDSIKKETRKMLASFQGGPHIANLGHGVYPDTDPDKVRCFIEEVKCFKF
;
A
#
# COMPACT_ATOMS: atom_id res chain seq x y z
N MET A 1 -22.69 1.87 8.69
CA MET A 1 -21.30 1.78 8.15
C MET A 1 -20.38 2.38 9.20
N ASN A 2 -19.29 1.70 9.55
CA ASN A 2 -18.21 2.33 10.32
C ASN A 2 -17.44 3.25 9.36
N ASP A 3 -17.64 4.57 9.45
CA ASP A 3 -17.05 5.58 8.58
C ASP A 3 -15.78 6.22 9.16
N LEU A 4 -15.37 5.76 10.34
CA LEU A 4 -14.25 6.32 11.11
C LEU A 4 -12.98 6.43 10.27
N PHE A 5 -12.66 5.35 9.53
CA PHE A 5 -11.49 5.34 8.66
C PHE A 5 -11.63 6.33 7.50
N LEU A 6 -12.81 6.41 6.87
CA LEU A 6 -13.03 7.33 5.74
C LEU A 6 -12.96 8.79 6.17
N ARG A 7 -13.51 9.11 7.34
CA ARG A 7 -13.43 10.45 7.92
C ARG A 7 -11.97 10.83 8.18
N ALA A 8 -11.23 9.97 8.86
CA ALA A 8 -9.80 10.18 9.08
C ALA A 8 -9.03 10.32 7.75
N ALA A 9 -9.28 9.44 6.77
CA ALA A 9 -8.62 9.49 5.46
C ALA A 9 -8.94 10.77 4.66
N ARG A 10 -10.03 11.48 4.99
CA ARG A 10 -10.38 12.78 4.40
C ARG A 10 -9.81 13.99 5.15
N GLY A 11 -9.08 13.76 6.23
CA GLY A 11 -8.51 14.82 7.05
C GLY A 11 -9.43 15.30 8.18
N GLU A 12 -10.47 14.54 8.52
CA GLU A 12 -11.39 14.87 9.60
C GLU A 12 -10.89 14.31 10.94
N THR A 13 -11.11 15.06 12.01
CA THR A 13 -10.87 14.56 13.37
C THR A 13 -11.94 13.53 13.73
N THR A 14 -11.52 12.44 14.36
CA THR A 14 -12.36 11.31 14.75
C THR A 14 -12.30 11.10 16.27
N GLU A 15 -13.29 10.36 16.81
CA GLU A 15 -13.46 10.09 18.24
C GLU A 15 -12.29 9.29 18.83
N ARG A 16 -11.64 8.51 18.00
CA ARG A 16 -10.40 7.77 18.21
C ARG A 16 -9.70 7.54 16.87
N PRO A 17 -8.42 7.22 16.83
CA PRO A 17 -7.79 6.78 15.59
C PRO A 17 -8.44 5.50 15.07
N PRO A 18 -8.81 5.39 13.77
CA PRO A 18 -9.09 4.10 13.16
C PRO A 18 -7.79 3.29 13.06
N VAL A 19 -7.94 1.95 13.05
CA VAL A 19 -6.79 1.04 12.99
C VAL A 19 -6.95 -0.02 11.90
N TRP A 20 -5.90 -0.21 11.13
CA TRP A 20 -5.69 -1.33 10.23
C TRP A 20 -4.19 -1.67 10.19
N LEU A 21 -3.79 -2.80 9.62
CA LEU A 21 -2.38 -3.15 9.53
C LEU A 21 -2.00 -3.59 8.13
N MET A 22 -0.90 -3.05 7.63
CA MET A 22 -0.28 -3.56 6.40
C MET A 22 0.08 -5.04 6.59
N ARG A 23 -0.33 -5.89 5.63
CA ARG A 23 -0.21 -7.35 5.65
C ARG A 23 -1.05 -8.04 6.73
N GLN A 24 -2.15 -7.41 7.17
CA GLN A 24 -3.08 -7.98 8.16
C GLN A 24 -3.69 -9.32 7.69
N ALA A 25 -4.06 -9.45 6.41
CA ALA A 25 -4.39 -10.72 5.78
C ALA A 25 -3.08 -11.45 5.43
N GLY A 26 -2.65 -12.36 6.28
CA GLY A 26 -1.33 -12.94 6.11
C GLY A 26 -1.02 -14.09 7.08
N ARG A 27 0.24 -14.52 7.05
CA ARG A 27 0.74 -15.71 7.74
C ARG A 27 0.56 -15.71 9.27
N ILE A 28 0.30 -14.56 9.88
CA ILE A 28 -0.03 -14.46 11.30
C ILE A 28 -1.32 -15.21 11.64
N LEU A 29 -2.31 -15.24 10.71
CA LEU A 29 -3.61 -15.87 10.95
C LEU A 29 -3.57 -17.36 10.59
N PRO A 30 -3.96 -18.26 11.52
CA PRO A 30 -4.14 -19.68 11.21
C PRO A 30 -5.11 -19.93 10.07
N GLU A 31 -6.20 -19.17 10.00
CA GLU A 31 -7.25 -19.24 8.98
C GLU A 31 -6.68 -18.91 7.59
N TYR A 32 -5.84 -17.88 7.49
CA TYR A 32 -5.13 -17.58 6.25
C TYR A 32 -4.22 -18.75 5.83
N ARG A 33 -3.47 -19.32 6.78
CA ARG A 33 -2.60 -20.47 6.47
C ARG A 33 -3.40 -21.69 5.99
N ALA A 34 -4.60 -21.91 6.55
CA ALA A 34 -5.48 -22.98 6.13
C ALA A 34 -6.01 -22.78 4.69
N VAL A 35 -6.40 -21.56 4.33
CA VAL A 35 -6.77 -21.23 2.93
C VAL A 35 -5.57 -21.39 2.01
N ARG A 36 -4.42 -20.82 2.41
CA ARG A 36 -3.18 -20.87 1.64
C ARG A 36 -2.70 -22.30 1.33
N ALA A 37 -2.90 -23.24 2.28
CA ALA A 37 -2.53 -24.64 2.13
C ALA A 37 -3.37 -25.40 1.09
N LYS A 38 -4.54 -24.87 0.71
CA LYS A 38 -5.41 -25.46 -0.34
C LYS A 38 -4.99 -25.03 -1.75
N MET A 39 -4.09 -24.02 -1.84
CA MET A 39 -3.65 -23.40 -3.10
C MET A 39 -2.26 -23.90 -3.49
N GLY A 40 -1.96 -23.98 -4.78
CA GLY A 40 -0.65 -24.32 -5.31
C GLY A 40 0.41 -23.24 -5.10
N GLY A 41 0.02 -22.03 -4.69
CA GLY A 41 0.97 -20.95 -4.45
C GLY A 41 0.29 -19.63 -4.05
N PHE A 42 1.10 -18.64 -3.65
CA PHE A 42 0.66 -17.27 -3.35
C PHE A 42 -0.09 -16.66 -4.55
N LYS A 43 0.43 -16.90 -5.75
CA LYS A 43 -0.11 -16.33 -6.97
C LYS A 43 -1.50 -16.88 -7.28
N GLU A 44 -1.70 -18.20 -7.15
CA GLU A 44 -3.02 -18.83 -7.34
C GLU A 44 -4.06 -18.26 -6.34
N LEU A 45 -3.64 -17.98 -5.09
CA LEU A 45 -4.53 -17.34 -4.12
C LEU A 45 -4.91 -15.91 -4.54
N VAL A 46 -3.98 -15.13 -5.10
CA VAL A 46 -4.25 -13.79 -5.63
C VAL A 46 -5.16 -13.85 -6.86
N GLU A 47 -4.96 -14.85 -7.73
CA GLU A 47 -5.66 -15.01 -8.99
C GLU A 47 -7.05 -15.67 -8.85
N THR A 48 -7.42 -16.13 -7.64
CA THR A 48 -8.74 -16.73 -7.35
C THR A 48 -9.59 -15.75 -6.54
N PRO A 49 -10.55 -15.04 -7.16
CA PRO A 49 -11.30 -13.96 -6.54
C PRO A 49 -11.99 -14.34 -5.23
N GLU A 50 -12.55 -15.54 -5.14
CA GLU A 50 -13.27 -16.04 -3.98
C GLU A 50 -12.33 -16.18 -2.77
N PHE A 51 -11.16 -16.76 -2.97
CA PHE A 51 -10.18 -16.94 -1.91
C PHE A 51 -9.47 -15.62 -1.54
N ALA A 52 -9.20 -14.77 -2.52
CA ALA A 52 -8.68 -13.43 -2.25
C ALA A 52 -9.67 -12.61 -1.39
N ALA A 53 -10.97 -12.69 -1.68
CA ALA A 53 -12.02 -12.07 -0.89
C ALA A 53 -12.12 -12.70 0.52
N GLU A 54 -12.10 -14.04 0.63
CA GLU A 54 -12.13 -14.74 1.93
C GLU A 54 -11.01 -14.27 2.85
N VAL A 55 -9.76 -14.29 2.38
CA VAL A 55 -8.63 -13.88 3.23
C VAL A 55 -8.62 -12.37 3.52
N THR A 56 -9.19 -11.55 2.64
CA THR A 56 -9.36 -10.11 2.88
C THR A 56 -10.29 -9.83 4.05
N LEU A 57 -11.34 -10.65 4.25
CA LEU A 57 -12.31 -10.50 5.32
C LEU A 57 -11.80 -10.96 6.68
N GLN A 58 -10.91 -11.95 6.72
CA GLN A 58 -10.41 -12.55 7.96
C GLN A 58 -9.94 -11.53 9.01
N PRO A 59 -9.12 -10.50 8.69
CA PRO A 59 -8.72 -9.51 9.69
C PRO A 59 -9.88 -8.68 10.25
N VAL A 60 -10.90 -8.42 9.44
CA VAL A 60 -12.10 -7.71 9.90
C VAL A 60 -12.85 -8.54 10.93
N ASP A 61 -13.00 -9.84 10.66
CA ASP A 61 -13.77 -10.77 11.51
C ASP A 61 -12.98 -11.20 12.75
N LEU A 62 -11.66 -11.42 12.61
CA LEU A 62 -10.83 -12.03 13.65
C LEU A 62 -10.06 -11.02 14.50
N LEU A 63 -9.68 -9.89 13.92
CA LEU A 63 -8.89 -8.85 14.61
C LEU A 63 -9.72 -7.59 14.88
N GLY A 64 -10.84 -7.43 14.18
CA GLY A 64 -11.74 -6.28 14.36
C GLY A 64 -11.14 -4.96 13.88
N VAL A 65 -10.36 -4.95 12.82
CA VAL A 65 -9.79 -3.73 12.21
C VAL A 65 -10.86 -2.81 11.63
N ASP A 66 -10.55 -1.52 11.48
CA ASP A 66 -11.47 -0.49 10.98
C ASP A 66 -11.44 -0.31 9.45
N ALA A 67 -10.58 -1.05 8.74
CA ALA A 67 -10.56 -1.11 7.28
C ALA A 67 -10.09 -2.48 6.79
N ALA A 68 -10.64 -2.95 5.68
CA ALA A 68 -10.10 -4.06 4.91
C ALA A 68 -9.13 -3.52 3.85
N ILE A 69 -8.10 -4.27 3.50
CA ILE A 69 -7.28 -4.02 2.31
C ILE A 69 -7.35 -5.25 1.43
N ILE A 70 -7.63 -5.05 0.14
CA ILE A 70 -7.75 -6.17 -0.79
C ILE A 70 -6.49 -7.03 -0.79
N PHE A 71 -6.65 -8.34 -0.74
CA PHE A 71 -5.52 -9.26 -0.86
C PHE A 71 -5.11 -9.39 -2.33
N SER A 72 -3.93 -8.87 -2.65
CA SER A 72 -3.35 -8.85 -3.99
C SER A 72 -1.82 -8.67 -3.91
N ASP A 73 -1.17 -8.44 -5.05
CA ASP A 73 0.25 -8.12 -5.16
C ASP A 73 0.45 -6.81 -5.95
N ILE A 74 1.50 -6.05 -5.63
CA ILE A 74 1.90 -4.88 -6.43
C ILE A 74 2.42 -5.27 -7.82
N LEU A 75 2.89 -6.50 -7.98
CA LEU A 75 3.50 -7.01 -9.22
C LEU A 75 2.49 -7.55 -10.25
N VAL A 76 1.19 -7.47 -9.95
CA VAL A 76 0.14 -7.75 -10.95
C VAL A 76 0.18 -6.74 -12.10
N VAL A 77 0.65 -5.51 -11.85
CA VAL A 77 0.80 -4.47 -12.89
C VAL A 77 1.84 -4.85 -13.94
N PRO A 78 3.12 -5.11 -13.61
CA PRO A 78 4.09 -5.54 -14.61
C PRO A 78 3.70 -6.86 -15.30
N GLU A 79 3.04 -7.77 -14.61
CA GLU A 79 2.53 -8.99 -15.22
C GLU A 79 1.49 -8.70 -16.32
N ALA A 80 0.51 -7.85 -16.03
CA ALA A 80 -0.47 -7.42 -17.02
C ALA A 80 0.21 -6.71 -18.21
N MET A 81 1.30 -5.97 -17.95
CA MET A 81 2.12 -5.35 -19.01
C MET A 81 2.91 -6.36 -19.85
N GLY A 82 2.80 -7.68 -19.57
CA GLY A 82 3.47 -8.75 -20.31
C GLY A 82 4.85 -9.14 -19.78
N LEU A 83 5.15 -8.77 -18.55
CA LEU A 83 6.36 -9.18 -17.82
C LEU A 83 5.98 -10.09 -16.63
N PRO A 84 5.75 -11.39 -16.85
CA PRO A 84 5.32 -12.31 -15.80
C PRO A 84 6.39 -12.48 -14.72
N TYR A 85 5.94 -12.70 -13.49
CA TYR A 85 6.79 -12.98 -12.35
C TYR A 85 6.41 -14.30 -11.67
N GLU A 86 7.32 -14.85 -10.93
CA GLU A 86 7.15 -16.02 -10.09
C GLU A 86 7.37 -15.64 -8.63
N MET A 87 6.58 -16.23 -7.73
CA MET A 87 6.80 -16.08 -6.30
C MET A 87 7.58 -17.28 -5.78
N ILE A 88 8.86 -17.10 -5.53
CA ILE A 88 9.73 -18.16 -5.00
C ILE A 88 9.61 -18.18 -3.48
N GLU A 89 9.26 -19.34 -2.94
CA GLU A 89 9.14 -19.52 -1.50
C GLU A 89 10.42 -19.11 -0.77
N ALA A 90 10.28 -18.38 0.32
CA ALA A 90 11.36 -17.81 1.14
C ALA A 90 12.32 -16.82 0.43
N LYS A 91 12.23 -16.64 -0.90
CA LYS A 91 13.07 -15.70 -1.66
C LYS A 91 12.33 -14.48 -2.18
N GLY A 92 11.00 -14.57 -2.30
CA GLY A 92 10.17 -13.49 -2.82
C GLY A 92 10.04 -13.52 -4.36
N PRO A 93 9.67 -12.39 -4.98
CA PRO A 93 9.38 -12.33 -6.41
C PRO A 93 10.65 -12.47 -7.27
N ARG A 94 10.49 -13.13 -8.41
CA ARG A 94 11.51 -13.27 -9.45
C ARG A 94 10.87 -13.04 -10.82
N PHE A 95 11.48 -12.21 -11.62
CA PHE A 95 11.16 -12.04 -13.04
C PHE A 95 12.12 -12.90 -13.86
N PRO A 96 11.65 -13.95 -14.57
CA PRO A 96 12.49 -14.78 -15.43
C PRO A 96 13.18 -13.96 -16.55
N ARG A 97 12.48 -12.89 -17.00
CA ARG A 97 13.02 -11.89 -17.91
C ARG A 97 12.92 -10.51 -17.23
N ALA A 98 14.02 -9.79 -17.19
CA ALA A 98 14.07 -8.43 -16.65
C ALA A 98 14.26 -7.41 -17.77
N ILE A 99 13.84 -6.18 -17.55
CA ILE A 99 14.01 -5.07 -18.51
C ILE A 99 15.47 -4.63 -18.53
N ARG A 100 16.10 -4.59 -19.72
CA ARG A 100 17.49 -4.21 -19.92
C ARG A 100 17.71 -3.18 -21.03
N SER A 101 16.77 -3.05 -21.95
CA SER A 101 16.96 -2.28 -23.16
C SER A 101 15.70 -1.53 -23.55
N ALA A 102 15.85 -0.56 -24.48
CA ALA A 102 14.70 0.13 -25.10
C ALA A 102 13.75 -0.84 -25.81
N ALA A 103 14.28 -1.92 -26.41
CA ALA A 103 13.46 -2.94 -27.05
C ALA A 103 12.58 -3.69 -26.03
N ASP A 104 13.09 -3.96 -24.81
CA ASP A 104 12.30 -4.58 -23.75
C ASP A 104 11.18 -3.66 -23.28
N VAL A 105 11.45 -2.35 -23.15
CA VAL A 105 10.43 -1.35 -22.77
C VAL A 105 9.38 -1.22 -23.87
N ALA A 106 9.79 -1.17 -25.14
CA ALA A 106 8.88 -1.10 -26.29
C ALA A 106 7.97 -2.33 -26.41
N ALA A 107 8.42 -3.49 -25.96
CA ALA A 107 7.66 -4.73 -25.97
C ALA A 107 6.58 -4.84 -24.86
N LEU A 108 6.59 -3.94 -23.89
CA LEU A 108 5.57 -3.87 -22.84
C LEU A 108 4.23 -3.46 -23.44
N ARG A 109 3.16 -4.06 -22.93
CA ARG A 109 1.79 -3.77 -23.34
C ARG A 109 1.22 -2.60 -22.52
N GLY A 110 0.24 -1.88 -23.07
CA GLY A 110 -0.68 -1.04 -22.31
C GLY A 110 -1.97 -1.83 -22.05
N PRO A 111 -2.03 -2.65 -20.98
CA PRO A 111 -3.17 -3.51 -20.73
C PRO A 111 -4.39 -2.67 -20.34
N ASP A 112 -5.57 -3.12 -20.78
CA ASP A 112 -6.84 -2.72 -20.20
C ASP A 112 -7.02 -3.45 -18.85
N ALA A 113 -7.16 -2.70 -17.78
CA ALA A 113 -7.26 -3.26 -16.43
C ALA A 113 -8.50 -4.14 -16.23
N GLU A 114 -9.64 -3.79 -16.84
CA GLU A 114 -10.89 -4.56 -16.73
C GLU A 114 -10.77 -5.96 -17.35
N THR A 115 -9.87 -6.12 -18.31
CA THR A 115 -9.60 -7.40 -18.96
C THR A 115 -8.47 -8.18 -18.28
N HIS A 116 -7.30 -7.53 -18.12
CA HIS A 116 -6.08 -8.23 -17.71
C HIS A 116 -5.94 -8.40 -16.19
N LEU A 117 -6.61 -7.54 -15.40
CA LEU A 117 -6.61 -7.58 -13.94
C LEU A 117 -8.01 -7.86 -13.37
N ARG A 118 -8.88 -8.46 -14.20
CA ARG A 118 -10.27 -8.76 -13.86
C ARG A 118 -10.40 -9.55 -12.55
N TYR A 119 -9.52 -10.50 -12.31
CA TYR A 119 -9.54 -11.32 -11.10
C TYR A 119 -9.39 -10.47 -9.81
N VAL A 120 -8.58 -9.42 -9.83
CA VAL A 120 -8.48 -8.49 -8.68
C VAL A 120 -9.76 -7.68 -8.54
N LEU A 121 -10.33 -7.20 -9.65
CA LEU A 121 -11.56 -6.41 -9.64
C LEU A 121 -12.75 -7.24 -9.17
N ASP A 122 -12.84 -8.50 -9.57
CA ASP A 122 -13.86 -9.43 -9.10
C ASP A 122 -13.68 -9.74 -7.60
N ALA A 123 -12.45 -9.91 -7.11
CA ALA A 123 -12.16 -10.04 -5.68
C ALA A 123 -12.62 -8.80 -4.88
N ILE A 124 -12.40 -7.59 -5.42
CA ILE A 124 -12.89 -6.33 -4.82
C ILE A 124 -14.43 -6.33 -4.75
N ARG A 125 -15.13 -6.68 -5.83
CA ARG A 125 -16.60 -6.74 -5.86
C ARG A 125 -17.17 -7.74 -4.85
N LEU A 126 -16.59 -8.94 -4.79
CA LEU A 126 -16.96 -9.99 -3.82
C LEU A 126 -16.71 -9.51 -2.38
N THR A 127 -15.53 -8.97 -2.11
CA THR A 127 -15.19 -8.43 -0.79
C THR A 127 -16.14 -7.31 -0.39
N LYS A 128 -16.42 -6.38 -1.30
CA LYS A 128 -17.33 -5.24 -1.02
C LYS A 128 -18.74 -5.71 -0.67
N THR A 129 -19.24 -6.70 -1.41
CA THR A 129 -20.53 -7.34 -1.13
C THR A 129 -20.54 -8.00 0.25
N ALA A 130 -19.51 -8.80 0.57
CA ALA A 130 -19.42 -9.53 1.84
C ALA A 130 -19.15 -8.61 3.05
N LEU A 131 -18.45 -7.49 2.87
CA LEU A 131 -18.30 -6.47 3.90
C LEU A 131 -19.63 -5.82 4.29
N ALA A 132 -20.58 -5.75 3.36
CA ALA A 132 -21.93 -5.19 3.61
C ALA A 132 -21.90 -3.82 4.36
N GLY A 133 -20.88 -3.00 4.09
CA GLY A 133 -20.69 -1.70 4.72
C GLY A 133 -20.13 -1.74 6.15
N ARG A 134 -19.67 -2.86 6.66
CA ARG A 134 -19.07 -2.96 8.02
C ARG A 134 -17.85 -2.06 8.19
N VAL A 135 -16.93 -2.10 7.22
CA VAL A 135 -15.74 -1.24 7.17
C VAL A 135 -15.45 -0.88 5.71
N PRO A 136 -14.70 0.20 5.43
CA PRO A 136 -14.26 0.53 4.08
C PRO A 136 -13.22 -0.46 3.56
N LEU A 137 -13.12 -0.52 2.22
CA LEU A 137 -12.15 -1.34 1.50
C LEU A 137 -11.06 -0.47 0.88
N ILE A 138 -9.81 -0.76 1.20
CA ILE A 138 -8.63 -0.14 0.63
C ILE A 138 -8.21 -0.92 -0.61
N GLY A 139 -8.14 -0.22 -1.77
CA GLY A 139 -7.44 -0.68 -2.94
C GLY A 139 -5.99 -0.18 -2.93
N PHE A 140 -5.09 -0.79 -3.70
CA PHE A 140 -3.70 -0.36 -3.71
C PHE A 140 -2.96 -0.69 -5.00
N ALA A 141 -1.80 -0.03 -5.17
CA ALA A 141 -0.77 -0.42 -6.14
C ALA A 141 0.62 -0.05 -5.61
N GLY A 142 1.64 -0.61 -6.25
CA GLY A 142 3.02 -0.15 -6.07
C GLY A 142 3.27 1.18 -6.78
N ALA A 143 4.07 2.05 -6.18
CA ALA A 143 4.55 3.27 -6.83
C ALA A 143 5.43 2.94 -8.04
N PRO A 144 5.44 3.76 -9.09
CA PRO A 144 6.14 3.47 -10.34
C PRO A 144 7.63 3.17 -10.18
N TRP A 145 8.32 3.88 -9.29
CA TRP A 145 9.72 3.57 -8.97
C TRP A 145 9.89 2.17 -8.37
N THR A 146 9.07 1.82 -7.39
CA THR A 146 9.12 0.48 -6.77
C THR A 146 8.88 -0.62 -7.80
N ILE A 147 7.95 -0.43 -8.74
CA ILE A 147 7.67 -1.39 -9.80
C ILE A 147 8.82 -1.46 -10.81
N LEU A 148 9.35 -0.31 -11.28
CA LEU A 148 10.52 -0.27 -12.14
C LEU A 148 11.70 -0.99 -11.50
N ALA A 149 11.95 -0.76 -10.21
CA ALA A 149 13.05 -1.39 -9.48
C ALA A 149 12.99 -2.92 -9.58
N TYR A 150 11.82 -3.53 -9.38
CA TYR A 150 11.63 -4.97 -9.56
C TYR A 150 11.77 -5.42 -11.03
N MET A 151 11.15 -4.69 -11.98
CA MET A 151 11.20 -5.04 -13.40
C MET A 151 12.62 -5.03 -13.96
N VAL A 152 13.43 -4.08 -13.50
CA VAL A 152 14.82 -3.91 -13.94
C VAL A 152 15.78 -4.79 -13.15
N GLU A 153 15.67 -4.89 -11.83
CA GLU A 153 16.54 -5.78 -11.04
C GLU A 153 16.26 -7.26 -11.34
N GLY A 154 15.00 -7.62 -11.56
CA GLY A 154 14.54 -8.99 -11.83
C GLY A 154 14.18 -9.77 -10.57
N SER A 155 14.43 -9.23 -9.38
CA SER A 155 14.11 -9.81 -8.07
C SER A 155 14.16 -8.76 -6.96
N GLY A 156 13.84 -9.15 -5.73
CA GLY A 156 14.15 -8.32 -4.56
C GLY A 156 15.66 -8.13 -4.39
N SER A 157 16.07 -6.93 -3.98
CA SER A 157 17.49 -6.58 -3.78
C SER A 157 17.64 -5.64 -2.59
N LYS A 158 18.77 -5.69 -1.91
CA LYS A 158 19.08 -4.70 -0.86
C LYS A 158 19.48 -3.34 -1.42
N THR A 159 19.99 -3.29 -2.64
CA THR A 159 20.57 -2.07 -3.23
C THR A 159 19.89 -1.64 -4.53
N PHE A 160 19.23 -2.56 -5.22
CA PHE A 160 18.68 -2.36 -6.57
C PHE A 160 19.68 -1.66 -7.50
N SER A 161 20.93 -2.15 -7.48
CA SER A 161 22.04 -1.50 -8.17
C SER A 161 21.85 -1.45 -9.68
N THR A 162 21.22 -2.46 -10.27
CA THR A 162 20.91 -2.49 -11.71
C THR A 162 19.85 -1.44 -12.07
N ALA A 163 18.78 -1.36 -11.30
CA ALA A 163 17.75 -0.36 -11.50
C ALA A 163 18.32 1.06 -11.32
N ARG A 164 19.10 1.31 -10.26
CA ARG A 164 19.75 2.61 -10.02
C ARG A 164 20.76 2.98 -11.10
N ARG A 165 21.47 2.00 -11.66
CA ARG A 165 22.36 2.22 -12.80
C ARG A 165 21.59 2.70 -14.01
N MET A 166 20.40 2.12 -14.30
CA MET A 166 19.55 2.59 -15.39
C MET A 166 19.17 4.07 -15.22
N LEU A 167 18.86 4.53 -13.99
CA LEU A 167 18.55 5.94 -13.74
C LEU A 167 19.73 6.85 -14.09
N ALA A 168 20.97 6.41 -13.82
CA ALA A 168 22.17 7.21 -14.05
C ALA A 168 22.65 7.17 -15.50
N GLU A 169 22.68 5.98 -16.12
CA GLU A 169 23.27 5.78 -17.44
C GLU A 169 22.24 6.00 -18.57
N HIS A 170 20.94 5.74 -18.32
CA HIS A 170 19.87 5.80 -19.32
C HIS A 170 18.62 6.51 -18.78
N PRO A 171 18.73 7.77 -18.32
CA PRO A 171 17.61 8.45 -17.65
C PRO A 171 16.36 8.59 -18.54
N ALA A 172 16.53 8.84 -19.83
CA ALA A 172 15.40 8.93 -20.77
C ALA A 172 14.63 7.61 -20.88
N LEU A 173 15.31 6.47 -20.88
CA LEU A 173 14.70 5.15 -20.90
C LEU A 173 13.98 4.85 -19.58
N ALA A 174 14.57 5.25 -18.45
CA ALA A 174 13.94 5.12 -17.14
C ALA A 174 12.65 5.95 -17.05
N HIS A 175 12.66 7.18 -17.57
CA HIS A 175 11.46 8.02 -17.62
C HIS A 175 10.37 7.45 -18.54
N ASP A 176 10.71 6.87 -19.71
CA ASP A 176 9.72 6.18 -20.56
C ASP A 176 9.10 4.98 -19.84
N LEU A 177 9.91 4.14 -19.18
CA LEU A 177 9.41 3.01 -18.41
C LEU A 177 8.52 3.45 -17.25
N LEU A 178 8.96 4.46 -16.47
CA LEU A 178 8.18 5.02 -15.36
C LEU A 178 6.83 5.56 -15.84
N GLN A 179 6.79 6.27 -16.98
CA GLN A 179 5.54 6.80 -17.50
C GLN A 179 4.58 5.67 -17.91
N ARG A 180 5.06 4.64 -18.61
CA ARG A 180 4.23 3.49 -18.99
C ARG A 180 3.66 2.76 -17.76
N ILE A 181 4.47 2.55 -16.72
CA ILE A 181 4.00 1.97 -15.45
C ILE A 181 2.93 2.86 -14.82
N THR A 182 3.15 4.18 -14.83
CA THR A 182 2.22 5.17 -14.26
C THR A 182 0.86 5.13 -14.94
N ASP A 183 0.85 5.14 -16.30
CA ASP A 183 -0.38 5.12 -17.07
C ASP A 183 -1.21 3.87 -16.78
N VAL A 184 -0.57 2.70 -16.77
CA VAL A 184 -1.23 1.42 -16.42
C VAL A 184 -1.70 1.42 -14.96
N THR A 185 -0.91 1.97 -14.04
CA THR A 185 -1.27 2.04 -12.62
C THR A 185 -2.48 2.94 -12.39
N ILE A 186 -2.59 4.07 -13.09
CA ILE A 186 -3.75 4.98 -13.02
C ILE A 186 -5.01 4.25 -13.50
N ASP A 187 -4.97 3.59 -14.66
CA ASP A 187 -6.11 2.84 -15.19
C ASP A 187 -6.54 1.73 -14.21
N TYR A 188 -5.58 0.96 -13.69
CA TYR A 188 -5.83 -0.09 -12.72
C TYR A 188 -6.44 0.42 -11.41
N LEU A 189 -5.94 1.51 -10.85
CA LEU A 189 -6.47 2.08 -9.61
C LEU A 189 -7.88 2.67 -9.80
N ARG A 190 -8.14 3.31 -10.94
CA ARG A 190 -9.49 3.75 -11.31
C ARG A 190 -10.46 2.57 -11.45
N ALA A 191 -10.00 1.47 -12.04
CA ALA A 191 -10.80 0.25 -12.12
C ALA A 191 -11.09 -0.36 -10.73
N GLN A 192 -10.14 -0.33 -9.79
CA GLN A 192 -10.37 -0.74 -8.41
C GLN A 192 -11.43 0.13 -7.73
N VAL A 193 -11.41 1.45 -7.93
CA VAL A 193 -12.43 2.37 -7.40
C VAL A 193 -13.80 2.04 -7.99
N ARG A 194 -13.91 1.84 -9.31
CA ARG A 194 -15.17 1.42 -9.94
C ARG A 194 -15.66 0.06 -9.44
N ALA A 195 -14.74 -0.85 -9.10
CA ALA A 195 -15.06 -2.15 -8.53
C ALA A 195 -15.53 -2.08 -7.06
N GLY A 196 -15.28 -0.97 -6.36
CA GLY A 196 -15.79 -0.72 -5.01
C GLY A 196 -14.75 -0.39 -3.95
N ALA A 197 -13.50 -0.12 -4.31
CA ALA A 197 -12.51 0.41 -3.36
C ALA A 197 -12.90 1.82 -2.91
N ASP A 198 -12.89 2.07 -1.61
CA ASP A 198 -13.29 3.34 -1.00
C ASP A 198 -12.12 4.33 -0.82
N VAL A 199 -10.91 3.79 -0.71
CA VAL A 199 -9.64 4.52 -0.49
C VAL A 199 -8.55 3.82 -1.28
N ILE A 200 -7.57 4.57 -1.75
CA ILE A 200 -6.41 4.02 -2.44
C ILE A 200 -5.13 4.26 -1.62
N GLN A 201 -4.31 3.21 -1.54
CA GLN A 201 -2.97 3.22 -0.96
C GLN A 201 -1.93 3.03 -2.05
N VAL A 202 -0.96 3.95 -2.16
CA VAL A 202 0.21 3.82 -3.06
C VAL A 202 1.43 3.46 -2.22
N PHE A 203 2.04 2.31 -2.52
CA PHE A 203 3.19 1.81 -1.79
C PHE A 203 4.49 2.04 -2.54
N ASP A 204 5.33 2.95 -2.06
CA ASP A 204 6.71 3.13 -2.53
C ASP A 204 7.70 2.45 -1.57
N SER A 205 7.71 1.12 -1.61
CA SER A 205 8.44 0.27 -0.67
C SER A 205 9.97 0.38 -0.81
N TRP A 206 10.46 0.92 -1.92
CA TRP A 206 11.89 1.10 -2.17
C TRP A 206 12.30 2.56 -2.33
N ALA A 207 11.48 3.48 -1.85
CA ALA A 207 11.73 4.92 -1.91
C ALA A 207 13.06 5.31 -1.23
N GLY A 208 13.32 4.77 -0.05
CA GLY A 208 14.48 5.12 0.78
C GLY A 208 15.85 4.68 0.25
N ILE A 209 15.91 3.90 -0.84
CA ILE A 209 17.18 3.60 -1.50
C ILE A 209 17.61 4.68 -2.51
N LEU A 210 16.74 5.65 -2.80
CA LEU A 210 17.04 6.83 -3.58
C LEU A 210 17.45 7.99 -2.67
N GLY A 211 18.43 8.77 -3.10
CA GLY A 211 18.70 10.07 -2.49
C GLY A 211 17.63 11.10 -2.86
N PRO A 212 17.54 12.25 -2.13
CA PRO A 212 16.49 13.23 -2.32
C PRO A 212 16.29 13.70 -3.75
N ASP A 213 17.38 14.08 -4.44
CA ASP A 213 17.31 14.56 -5.83
C ASP A 213 16.84 13.48 -6.81
N THR A 214 17.34 12.24 -6.62
CA THR A 214 16.95 11.10 -7.45
C THR A 214 15.48 10.73 -7.22
N TYR A 215 15.02 10.80 -5.97
CA TYR A 215 13.62 10.57 -5.63
C TYR A 215 12.71 11.64 -6.25
N ALA A 216 13.11 12.90 -6.14
CA ALA A 216 12.38 14.02 -6.75
C ALA A 216 12.29 13.92 -8.28
N ALA A 217 13.30 13.32 -8.92
CA ALA A 217 13.31 13.14 -10.38
C ALA A 217 12.57 11.88 -10.85
N PHE A 218 12.73 10.74 -10.15
CA PHE A 218 12.34 9.42 -10.67
C PHE A 218 11.21 8.71 -9.89
N SER A 219 10.71 9.27 -8.78
CA SER A 219 9.56 8.71 -8.07
C SER A 219 8.43 9.72 -7.90
N GLN A 220 8.71 10.85 -7.24
CA GLN A 220 7.69 11.82 -6.86
C GLN A 220 6.82 12.34 -8.02
N PRO A 221 7.32 12.65 -9.23
CA PRO A 221 6.48 13.14 -10.34
C PRO A 221 5.44 12.14 -10.83
N TYR A 222 5.75 10.87 -10.73
CA TYR A 222 4.89 9.76 -11.14
C TYR A 222 3.82 9.45 -10.09
N ILE A 223 4.19 9.55 -8.81
CA ILE A 223 3.20 9.52 -7.71
C ILE A 223 2.24 10.70 -7.83
N ALA A 224 2.74 11.90 -8.16
CA ALA A 224 1.90 13.08 -8.36
C ALA A 224 0.84 12.89 -9.46
N GLN A 225 1.19 12.24 -10.58
CA GLN A 225 0.23 11.92 -11.63
C GLN A 225 -0.86 10.97 -11.13
N ILE A 226 -0.49 9.91 -10.40
CA ILE A 226 -1.44 8.94 -9.83
C ILE A 226 -2.38 9.63 -8.85
N THR A 227 -1.84 10.40 -7.92
CA THR A 227 -2.66 11.04 -6.86
C THR A 227 -3.57 12.12 -7.41
N ALA A 228 -3.11 12.90 -8.40
CA ALA A 228 -3.95 13.87 -9.10
C ALA A 228 -5.10 13.20 -9.87
N ALA A 229 -4.82 12.08 -10.54
CA ALA A 229 -5.81 11.35 -11.33
C ALA A 229 -6.91 10.71 -10.47
N LEU A 230 -6.62 10.33 -9.22
CA LEU A 230 -7.57 9.70 -8.28
C LEU A 230 -8.24 10.71 -7.34
N GLY A 231 -7.57 11.81 -7.05
CA GLY A 231 -8.10 12.90 -6.21
C GLY A 231 -9.16 13.76 -6.90
N ALA A 232 -9.38 13.57 -8.19
CA ALA A 232 -10.42 14.21 -8.99
C ALA A 232 -11.38 13.15 -9.56
N ALA A 233 -12.67 13.49 -9.63
CA ALA A 233 -13.64 12.63 -10.29
C ALA A 233 -13.39 12.62 -11.81
N ASP A 234 -13.52 11.45 -12.42
CA ASP A 234 -13.43 11.26 -13.86
C ASP A 234 -14.81 10.95 -14.43
N SER A 235 -15.42 11.93 -15.07
CA SER A 235 -16.76 11.80 -15.65
C SER A 235 -16.78 10.89 -16.89
N ALA A 236 -15.66 10.77 -17.60
CA ALA A 236 -15.59 9.93 -18.80
C ALA A 236 -15.68 8.44 -18.45
N THR A 237 -15.13 8.04 -17.31
CA THR A 237 -15.15 6.66 -16.81
C THR A 237 -16.12 6.44 -15.65
N ASN A 238 -16.86 7.47 -15.25
CA ASN A 238 -17.74 7.46 -14.07
C ASN A 238 -17.00 7.01 -12.79
N THR A 239 -15.75 7.44 -12.63
CA THR A 239 -14.92 7.12 -11.46
C THR A 239 -15.00 8.28 -10.46
N PRO A 240 -15.47 8.06 -9.22
CA PRO A 240 -15.49 9.11 -8.19
C PRO A 240 -14.08 9.44 -7.70
N ALA A 241 -13.88 10.66 -7.20
CA ALA A 241 -12.68 10.99 -6.43
C ALA A 241 -12.66 10.20 -5.11
N VAL A 242 -11.49 9.69 -4.75
CA VAL A 242 -11.27 8.95 -3.49
C VAL A 242 -10.08 9.50 -2.73
N PRO A 243 -10.05 9.37 -1.38
CA PRO A 243 -8.85 9.69 -0.61
C PRO A 243 -7.66 8.82 -1.06
N VAL A 244 -6.50 9.44 -1.24
CA VAL A 244 -5.27 8.72 -1.58
C VAL A 244 -4.27 8.85 -0.44
N THR A 245 -3.75 7.70 -0.03
CA THR A 245 -2.65 7.57 0.93
C THR A 245 -1.37 7.23 0.17
N VAL A 246 -0.28 7.92 0.46
CA VAL A 246 1.06 7.61 -0.07
C VAL A 246 1.94 7.15 1.08
N PHE A 247 2.57 5.99 0.93
CA PHE A 247 3.56 5.45 1.85
C PHE A 247 4.90 5.26 1.13
N ALA A 248 5.92 6.00 1.56
CA ALA A 248 7.27 5.96 0.97
C ALA A 248 8.29 5.51 2.04
N LEU A 249 8.55 4.20 2.10
CA LEU A 249 9.42 3.60 3.11
C LEU A 249 10.84 4.16 3.04
N GLY A 250 11.34 4.70 4.16
CA GLY A 250 12.69 5.23 4.29
C GLY A 250 12.95 6.57 3.59
N ALA A 251 11.94 7.16 2.95
CA ALA A 251 12.06 8.47 2.28
C ALA A 251 11.56 9.62 3.16
N TRP A 252 12.01 9.67 4.41
CA TRP A 252 11.61 10.68 5.39
C TRP A 252 11.83 12.12 4.90
N PHE A 253 12.80 12.36 4.04
CA PHE A 253 13.10 13.65 3.41
C PHE A 253 11.99 14.13 2.45
N ALA A 254 11.18 13.23 1.92
CA ALA A 254 10.12 13.52 0.95
C ALA A 254 8.73 13.70 1.58
N THR A 255 8.56 13.47 2.89
CA THR A 255 7.24 13.41 3.54
C THR A 255 6.44 14.70 3.33
N ALA A 256 7.06 15.87 3.52
CA ALA A 256 6.37 17.15 3.34
C ALA A 256 6.01 17.42 1.87
N SER A 257 6.88 17.08 0.93
CA SER A 257 6.60 17.27 -0.50
C SER A 257 5.55 16.30 -1.01
N LEU A 258 5.51 15.06 -0.49
CA LEU A 258 4.44 14.09 -0.80
C LEU A 258 3.09 14.55 -0.25
N ALA A 259 3.05 15.09 0.97
CA ALA A 259 1.84 15.64 1.57
C ALA A 259 1.25 16.82 0.77
N ALA A 260 2.08 17.56 0.05
CA ALA A 260 1.69 18.69 -0.78
C ALA A 260 1.22 18.30 -2.19
N LEU A 261 1.33 17.03 -2.59
CA LEU A 261 0.91 16.57 -3.92
C LEU A 261 -0.61 16.69 -4.10
N PRO A 262 -1.08 17.06 -5.30
CA PRO A 262 -2.51 17.06 -5.61
C PRO A 262 -3.16 15.68 -5.35
N GLY A 263 -4.31 15.67 -4.67
CA GLY A 263 -5.05 14.45 -4.38
C GLY A 263 -4.57 13.66 -3.16
N VAL A 264 -3.38 13.91 -2.63
CA VAL A 264 -2.91 13.29 -1.38
C VAL A 264 -3.72 13.85 -0.21
N ARG A 265 -4.25 12.97 0.61
CA ARG A 265 -4.95 13.30 1.86
C ARG A 265 -4.27 12.70 3.08
N THR A 266 -3.55 11.61 2.88
CA THR A 266 -2.88 10.87 3.94
C THR A 266 -1.45 10.55 3.53
N VAL A 267 -0.51 10.70 4.46
CA VAL A 267 0.89 10.26 4.29
C VAL A 267 1.20 9.21 5.34
N GLY A 268 1.66 8.04 4.90
CA GLY A 268 2.14 6.97 5.76
C GLY A 268 3.57 7.22 6.22
N LEU A 269 3.84 6.94 7.49
CA LEU A 269 5.13 7.15 8.14
C LEU A 269 5.70 5.79 8.57
N ASP A 270 6.97 5.53 8.27
CA ASP A 270 7.66 4.42 8.91
C ASP A 270 8.11 4.76 10.34
N TRP A 271 8.60 3.78 11.06
CA TRP A 271 9.01 3.94 12.48
C TRP A 271 10.24 4.83 12.72
N HIS A 272 10.92 5.30 11.67
CA HIS A 272 12.03 6.24 11.78
C HIS A 272 11.57 7.70 11.87
N HIS A 273 10.31 7.98 11.56
CA HIS A 273 9.76 9.32 11.66
C HIS A 273 9.43 9.70 13.11
N ASP A 274 9.65 10.97 13.44
CA ASP A 274 9.03 11.64 14.57
C ASP A 274 7.70 12.26 14.12
N PRO A 275 6.53 11.68 14.50
CA PRO A 275 5.23 12.16 14.05
C PRO A 275 4.97 13.63 14.42
N ALA A 276 5.44 14.07 15.58
CA ALA A 276 5.28 15.48 16.01
C ALA A 276 6.09 16.44 15.13
N ALA A 277 7.29 16.03 14.70
CA ALA A 277 8.08 16.83 13.76
C ALA A 277 7.42 16.88 12.38
N VAL A 278 6.91 15.74 11.89
CA VAL A 278 6.17 15.68 10.62
C VAL A 278 4.90 16.53 10.70
N ARG A 279 4.13 16.45 11.77
CA ARG A 279 2.92 17.28 11.97
C ARG A 279 3.20 18.76 11.85
N ARG A 280 4.32 19.25 12.42
CA ARG A 280 4.73 20.66 12.29
C ARG A 280 5.03 21.06 10.83
N GLN A 281 5.53 20.11 10.01
CA GLN A 281 5.87 20.38 8.61
C GLN A 281 4.63 20.37 7.69
N VAL A 282 3.73 19.40 7.89
CA VAL A 282 2.59 19.18 6.97
C VAL A 282 1.31 19.89 7.42
N GLY A 283 1.25 20.40 8.65
CA GLY A 283 0.10 21.10 9.20
C GLY A 283 -1.00 20.15 9.74
N PRO A 284 -2.10 20.72 10.27
CA PRO A 284 -3.12 19.96 11.00
C PRO A 284 -4.16 19.27 10.13
N THR A 285 -4.20 19.53 8.83
CA THR A 285 -5.23 19.03 7.92
C THR A 285 -4.84 17.77 7.15
N VAL A 286 -3.53 17.46 7.08
CA VAL A 286 -3.04 16.24 6.46
C VAL A 286 -3.18 15.09 7.45
N THR A 287 -3.77 13.99 7.03
CA THR A 287 -3.82 12.77 7.84
C THR A 287 -2.45 12.12 7.86
N LEU A 288 -1.96 11.81 9.06
CA LEU A 288 -0.78 10.99 9.22
C LEU A 288 -1.21 9.55 9.52
N GLN A 289 -0.60 8.59 8.86
CA GLN A 289 -0.88 7.18 9.06
C GLN A 289 0.37 6.48 9.63
N ASP A 290 0.17 5.44 10.42
CA ASP A 290 1.14 4.51 11.02
C ASP A 290 1.53 5.00 12.43
N ASN A 291 2.66 4.80 13.15
CA ASN A 291 3.95 4.28 12.69
C ASN A 291 4.63 3.41 13.78
N LEU A 292 3.86 2.55 14.47
CA LEU A 292 4.49 1.66 15.46
C LEU A 292 5.52 0.75 14.76
N ASP A 293 6.72 0.63 15.34
CA ASP A 293 7.69 -0.36 14.87
C ASP A 293 7.10 -1.78 14.95
N PRO A 294 7.02 -2.53 13.84
CA PRO A 294 6.51 -3.89 13.86
C PRO A 294 7.22 -4.80 14.86
N ALA A 295 8.50 -4.55 15.15
CA ALA A 295 9.26 -5.31 16.14
C ALA A 295 8.75 -5.12 17.58
N SER A 296 8.01 -4.04 17.87
CA SER A 296 7.37 -3.83 19.17
C SER A 296 6.38 -4.94 19.53
N LEU A 297 5.79 -5.60 18.51
CA LEU A 297 4.85 -6.70 18.73
C LEU A 297 5.50 -7.99 19.24
N TYR A 298 6.83 -8.09 19.25
CA TYR A 298 7.53 -9.19 19.91
C TYR A 298 7.61 -9.02 21.45
N GLY A 299 7.35 -7.82 21.94
CA GLY A 299 7.40 -7.49 23.36
C GLY A 299 6.33 -8.18 24.22
N SER A 300 6.34 -7.92 25.52
CA SER A 300 5.24 -8.30 26.42
C SER A 300 3.99 -7.48 26.13
N PHE A 301 2.81 -7.96 26.53
CA PHE A 301 1.55 -7.21 26.36
C PHE A 301 1.62 -5.81 26.98
N ASP A 302 2.25 -5.68 28.15
CA ASP A 302 2.42 -4.37 28.82
C ASP A 302 3.35 -3.45 28.00
N SER A 303 4.43 -4.01 27.41
CA SER A 303 5.31 -3.26 26.53
C SER A 303 4.58 -2.78 25.28
N ILE A 304 3.78 -3.66 24.64
CA ILE A 304 2.98 -3.31 23.45
C ILE A 304 2.02 -2.16 23.78
N LYS A 305 1.27 -2.26 24.88
CA LYS A 305 0.36 -1.19 25.34
C LYS A 305 1.09 0.12 25.56
N LYS A 306 2.24 0.08 26.24
CA LYS A 306 3.06 1.27 26.52
C LYS A 306 3.54 1.93 25.25
N GLU A 307 4.13 1.17 24.30
CA GLU A 307 4.64 1.73 23.05
C GLU A 307 3.50 2.22 22.15
N THR A 308 2.35 1.53 22.14
CA THR A 308 1.14 1.96 21.42
C THR A 308 0.65 3.30 21.96
N ARG A 309 0.50 3.49 23.26
CA ARG A 309 0.09 4.77 23.87
C ARG A 309 1.07 5.89 23.56
N LYS A 310 2.37 5.61 23.62
CA LYS A 310 3.42 6.56 23.29
C LYS A 310 3.31 7.00 21.82
N MET A 311 3.13 6.06 20.90
CA MET A 311 2.91 6.33 19.49
C MET A 311 1.66 7.21 19.31
N LEU A 312 0.51 6.81 19.83
CA LEU A 312 -0.75 7.56 19.70
C LEU A 312 -0.64 8.99 20.24
N ALA A 313 0.03 9.17 21.38
CA ALA A 313 0.26 10.50 21.95
C ALA A 313 1.14 11.40 21.07
N SER A 314 2.02 10.82 20.24
CA SER A 314 2.89 11.59 19.34
C SER A 314 2.19 12.15 18.10
N PHE A 315 0.97 11.67 17.77
CA PHE A 315 0.17 12.10 16.62
C PHE A 315 -0.84 13.23 16.93
N GLN A 316 -0.80 13.80 18.13
CA GLN A 316 -1.72 14.89 18.50
C GLN A 316 -1.64 16.08 17.54
N GLY A 317 -2.75 16.85 17.45
CA GLY A 317 -2.83 18.07 16.67
C GLY A 317 -3.30 17.89 15.21
N GLY A 318 -3.87 16.73 14.88
CA GLY A 318 -4.48 16.47 13.57
C GLY A 318 -4.96 15.03 13.40
N PRO A 319 -5.60 14.70 12.29
CA PRO A 319 -6.14 13.37 12.05
C PRO A 319 -5.03 12.31 11.97
N HIS A 320 -5.33 11.13 12.53
CA HIS A 320 -4.40 9.99 12.59
C HIS A 320 -5.12 8.69 12.25
N ILE A 321 -4.46 7.84 11.46
CA ILE A 321 -4.84 6.44 11.20
C ILE A 321 -3.74 5.58 11.81
N ALA A 322 -4.05 4.78 12.82
CA ALA A 322 -3.08 3.92 13.48
C ALA A 322 -2.76 2.68 12.62
N ASN A 323 -1.48 2.39 12.49
CA ASN A 323 -0.93 1.21 11.83
C ASN A 323 0.50 0.97 12.36
N LEU A 324 1.15 -0.08 11.88
CA LEU A 324 2.59 -0.27 12.04
C LEU A 324 3.34 0.53 10.98
N GLY A 325 4.57 0.90 11.25
CA GLY A 325 5.43 1.61 10.28
C GLY A 325 5.84 0.78 9.06
N HIS A 326 5.43 -0.49 9.00
CA HIS A 326 5.51 -1.42 7.85
C HIS A 326 4.60 -2.62 8.12
N GLY A 327 4.57 -3.59 7.19
CA GLY A 327 3.77 -4.81 7.34
C GLY A 327 4.12 -5.62 8.58
N VAL A 328 3.08 -6.19 9.22
CA VAL A 328 3.26 -7.11 10.33
C VAL A 328 4.16 -8.29 9.93
N TYR A 329 5.06 -8.67 10.81
CA TYR A 329 5.97 -9.79 10.54
C TYR A 329 5.22 -11.14 10.58
N PRO A 330 5.59 -12.08 9.71
CA PRO A 330 4.81 -13.31 9.49
C PRO A 330 4.80 -14.29 10.66
N ASP A 331 5.70 -14.14 11.60
CA ASP A 331 5.88 -14.92 12.82
C ASP A 331 5.33 -14.21 14.08
N THR A 332 4.70 -13.05 13.90
CA THR A 332 4.05 -12.33 15.01
C THR A 332 2.84 -13.11 15.51
N ASP A 333 2.73 -13.23 16.83
CA ASP A 333 1.57 -13.82 17.51
C ASP A 333 0.30 -12.97 17.27
N PRO A 334 -0.80 -13.55 16.76
CA PRO A 334 -2.07 -12.83 16.55
C PRO A 334 -2.61 -12.14 17.80
N ASP A 335 -2.39 -12.69 18.99
CA ASP A 335 -2.84 -12.07 20.23
C ASP A 335 -2.09 -10.78 20.56
N LYS A 336 -0.82 -10.68 20.14
CA LYS A 336 -0.05 -9.45 20.23
C LYS A 336 -0.61 -8.37 19.28
N VAL A 337 -1.02 -8.78 18.09
CA VAL A 337 -1.71 -7.90 17.13
C VAL A 337 -3.05 -7.42 17.70
N ARG A 338 -3.85 -8.31 18.29
CA ARG A 338 -5.11 -7.93 18.96
C ARG A 338 -4.86 -6.93 20.08
N CYS A 339 -3.84 -7.16 20.92
CA CYS A 339 -3.48 -6.25 22.00
C CYS A 339 -3.19 -4.81 21.46
N PHE A 340 -2.46 -4.69 20.36
CA PHE A 340 -2.24 -3.39 19.71
C PHE A 340 -3.55 -2.75 19.24
N ILE A 341 -4.39 -3.50 18.53
CA ILE A 341 -5.67 -3.02 17.99
C ILE A 341 -6.61 -2.58 19.14
N GLU A 342 -6.72 -3.36 20.19
CA GLU A 342 -7.56 -3.05 21.37
C GLU A 342 -7.06 -1.79 22.08
N GLU A 343 -5.75 -1.63 22.23
CA GLU A 343 -5.17 -0.44 22.84
C GLU A 343 -5.44 0.82 22.03
N VAL A 344 -5.35 0.75 20.68
CA VAL A 344 -5.74 1.86 19.80
C VAL A 344 -7.22 2.18 19.95
N LYS A 345 -8.10 1.17 20.02
CA LYS A 345 -9.54 1.37 20.14
C LYS A 345 -9.97 1.96 21.48
N CYS A 346 -9.22 1.69 22.53
CA CYS A 346 -9.46 2.24 23.88
C CYS A 346 -8.89 3.65 24.05
N PHE A 347 -8.06 4.12 23.13
CA PHE A 347 -7.42 5.43 23.23
C PHE A 347 -8.45 6.55 23.00
N LYS A 348 -8.40 7.57 23.87
CA LYS A 348 -9.18 8.81 23.75
C LYS A 348 -8.20 9.97 23.66
N PHE A 349 -8.46 10.88 22.70
CA PHE A 349 -7.66 12.10 22.54
C PHE A 349 -7.83 13.06 23.71
#